data_e5f9b07118b5ffc972d02f471213b743
#
_entry.id   e5f9b07118b5ffc972d02f471213b743
#
_cell.length_a   1.000
_cell.length_b   1.000
_cell.length_c   1.000
_cell.angle_alpha   90.00
_cell.angle_beta   90.00
_cell.angle_gamma   90.00
#
_symmetry.space_group_name_H-M   'P 1'
#
loop_
_entity.id
_entity.type
_entity.pdbx_description
1 polymer ?
#
loop_
_entity_poly.entity_id
_entity_poly.type
_entity_poly.pdbx_seq_one_letter_code
_entity_poly.pdbx_strand_id
1 'polypeptide(L)'
;MNQRKIMGTASTRRKLITGAVAAVGGLIASPVLSEAQEKIKEPQSTGIEGLLTYLHQEIDIKASRERIYEALLDSKQFAAFTGMPAEISREAGGTFRTFGGLIVGRNVELVAKERIVQAWRPADWEAGVYSLVKFELKAWNSQTKVILDHTGFPEGNFRHLDAGWYLRYWEPLRKFLA
;
A
#
# COMPACT_ATOMS: atom_id res chain seq x y z
N MET A 1 -27.62 58.51 -1.38
CA MET A 1 -28.94 58.31 -0.77
C MET A 1 -28.99 56.81 -0.48
N ASN A 2 -28.98 56.44 0.59
CA ASN A 2 -29.54 56.31 1.85
C ASN A 2 -29.00 55.05 2.57
N GLN A 3 -28.40 55.25 3.62
CA GLN A 3 -28.15 54.58 4.85
C GLN A 3 -29.26 53.66 5.37
N ARG A 4 -28.88 52.59 6.09
CA ARG A 4 -29.24 52.25 7.47
C ARG A 4 -28.81 50.79 7.71
N LYS A 5 -27.84 50.42 8.55
CA LYS A 5 -27.67 50.49 10.02
C LYS A 5 -28.83 49.82 10.81
N ILE A 6 -28.48 48.84 11.61
CA ILE A 6 -28.86 48.54 13.00
C ILE A 6 -28.49 47.07 13.28
N MET A 7 -27.50 46.70 14.10
CA MET A 7 -27.43 46.61 15.58
C MET A 7 -28.43 45.62 16.22
N GLY A 8 -27.87 44.74 17.03
CA GLY A 8 -28.63 43.94 17.98
C GLY A 8 -27.85 42.80 18.64
N THR A 9 -27.12 43.16 19.65
CA THR A 9 -26.57 42.43 20.80
C THR A 9 -27.54 41.47 21.50
N ALA A 10 -27.07 40.31 22.01
CA ALA A 10 -27.45 39.85 23.35
C ALA A 10 -26.49 38.78 23.90
N SER A 11 -25.73 39.18 24.86
CA SER A 11 -24.99 38.38 25.84
C SER A 11 -25.95 37.73 26.83
N THR A 12 -25.75 36.45 27.16
CA THR A 12 -26.34 35.91 28.39
C THR A 12 -25.30 35.12 29.17
N ARG A 13 -24.74 35.81 30.15
CA ARG A 13 -24.02 35.20 31.28
C ARG A 13 -25.02 34.52 32.20
N ARG A 14 -24.78 33.30 32.63
CA ARG A 14 -25.37 32.73 33.83
C ARG A 14 -24.29 32.24 34.79
N LYS A 15 -24.52 32.73 36.00
CA LYS A 15 -23.67 32.76 37.18
C LYS A 15 -23.55 31.39 37.86
N LEU A 16 -22.40 31.24 38.50
CA LEU A 16 -22.00 30.41 39.62
C LEU A 16 -23.09 30.06 40.65
N ILE A 17 -23.06 28.80 41.08
CA ILE A 17 -23.50 28.45 42.43
C ILE A 17 -22.38 27.67 43.09
N THR A 18 -21.87 28.25 44.15
CA THR A 18 -20.89 27.71 45.09
C THR A 18 -21.62 26.79 46.05
N GLY A 19 -21.13 25.56 46.23
CA GLY A 19 -21.56 24.67 47.30
C GLY A 19 -20.34 23.97 47.89
N ALA A 20 -19.84 24.47 49.00
CA ALA A 20 -18.80 23.82 49.77
C ALA A 20 -19.42 22.76 50.70
N VAL A 21 -18.93 21.53 50.64
CA VAL A 21 -19.07 20.55 51.72
C VAL A 21 -17.71 19.94 51.98
N ALA A 22 -17.17 20.21 53.15
CA ALA A 22 -16.02 19.58 53.72
C ALA A 22 -16.40 18.21 54.28
N ALA A 23 -15.66 17.15 53.92
CA ALA A 23 -15.60 15.91 54.68
C ALA A 23 -14.19 15.39 54.67
N VAL A 24 -13.67 15.23 55.85
CA VAL A 24 -12.38 14.70 56.29
C VAL A 24 -12.35 13.18 56.04
N GLY A 25 -11.23 12.65 55.62
CA GLY A 25 -10.88 11.26 55.94
C GLY A 25 -10.30 10.43 54.84
N GLY A 26 -9.07 10.01 55.01
CA GLY A 26 -8.53 8.77 54.48
C GLY A 26 -7.53 8.90 53.33
N LEU A 27 -6.27 9.04 53.67
CA LEU A 27 -5.11 8.73 52.81
C LEU A 27 -5.09 7.22 52.56
N ILE A 28 -5.48 6.83 51.38
CA ILE A 28 -5.03 5.55 50.79
C ILE A 28 -4.29 5.90 49.50
N ALA A 29 -2.99 5.75 49.59
CA ALA A 29 -2.11 5.83 48.45
C ALA A 29 -2.41 4.66 47.50
N SER A 30 -3.14 4.93 46.43
CA SER A 30 -3.22 4.00 45.31
C SER A 30 -1.95 4.16 44.47
N PRO A 31 -1.25 3.09 44.14
CA PRO A 31 -0.16 3.18 43.17
C PRO A 31 -0.74 3.54 41.82
N VAL A 32 -0.30 4.66 41.28
CA VAL A 32 -0.50 5.02 39.88
C VAL A 32 0.22 3.95 39.07
N LEU A 33 -0.53 2.99 38.55
CA LEU A 33 -0.06 2.13 37.46
C LEU A 33 0.16 3.06 36.26
N SER A 34 1.42 3.45 36.10
CA SER A 34 1.91 3.96 34.83
C SER A 34 1.74 2.84 33.83
N GLU A 35 0.64 2.85 33.07
CA GLU A 35 0.55 2.11 31.83
C GLU A 35 1.61 2.68 30.89
N ALA A 36 2.81 2.12 30.99
CA ALA A 36 3.74 2.18 29.90
C ALA A 36 3.04 1.55 28.72
N GLN A 37 2.59 2.38 27.77
CA GLN A 37 2.23 1.92 26.43
C GLN A 37 3.48 1.23 25.87
N GLU A 38 3.54 -0.05 26.07
CA GLU A 38 4.48 -0.94 25.40
C GLU A 38 4.13 -0.84 23.90
N LYS A 39 4.90 0.00 23.24
CA LYS A 39 4.89 0.12 21.78
C LYS A 39 5.13 -1.29 21.29
N ILE A 40 4.09 -1.94 20.80
CA ILE A 40 4.19 -3.26 20.17
C ILE A 40 5.16 -3.07 19.02
N LYS A 41 6.41 -3.40 19.28
CA LYS A 41 7.44 -3.48 18.27
C LYS A 41 7.05 -4.66 17.41
N GLU A 42 6.64 -4.40 16.17
CA GLU A 42 6.40 -5.46 15.20
C GLU A 42 7.60 -6.43 15.26
N PRO A 43 7.36 -7.75 15.25
CA PRO A 43 8.45 -8.71 15.33
C PRO A 43 9.39 -8.46 14.14
N GLN A 44 10.55 -7.90 14.42
CA GLN A 44 11.61 -7.80 13.43
C GLN A 44 11.92 -9.23 12.99
N SER A 45 11.84 -9.47 11.70
CA SER A 45 12.19 -10.72 11.03
C SER A 45 13.67 -11.04 11.33
N THR A 46 13.93 -11.71 12.44
CA THR A 46 15.27 -12.13 12.89
C THR A 46 15.58 -13.56 12.43
N GLY A 47 15.08 -13.95 11.30
CA GLY A 47 15.31 -15.25 10.69
C GLY A 47 15.96 -15.12 9.31
N ILE A 48 16.24 -16.24 8.67
CA ILE A 48 16.77 -16.36 7.30
C ILE A 48 15.96 -15.51 6.32
N GLU A 49 14.64 -15.38 6.51
CA GLU A 49 13.77 -14.53 5.69
C GLU A 49 14.16 -13.05 5.67
N GLY A 50 14.74 -12.52 6.76
CA GLY A 50 15.24 -11.15 6.80
C GLY A 50 16.41 -10.88 5.87
N LEU A 51 17.16 -11.92 5.50
CA LEU A 51 18.30 -11.86 4.59
C LEU A 51 17.92 -12.14 3.13
N LEU A 52 16.68 -12.60 2.88
CA LEU A 52 16.24 -12.91 1.52
C LEU A 52 16.07 -11.62 0.71
N THR A 53 16.66 -11.61 -0.47
CA THR A 53 16.55 -10.55 -1.49
C THR A 53 15.87 -11.05 -2.77
N TYR A 54 15.17 -12.17 -2.66
CA TYR A 54 14.45 -12.85 -3.73
C TYR A 54 13.15 -13.43 -3.20
N LEU A 55 12.08 -13.31 -3.97
CA LEU A 55 10.82 -14.02 -3.75
C LEU A 55 10.29 -14.59 -5.07
N HIS A 56 9.59 -15.69 -4.97
CA HIS A 56 8.94 -16.40 -6.06
C HIS A 56 7.49 -16.72 -5.68
N GLN A 57 6.56 -16.43 -6.59
CA GLN A 57 5.15 -16.77 -6.41
C GLN A 57 4.57 -17.33 -7.71
N GLU A 58 3.72 -18.35 -7.60
CA GLU A 58 2.92 -18.87 -8.71
C GLU A 58 1.44 -18.69 -8.40
N ILE A 59 0.71 -18.08 -9.33
CA ILE A 59 -0.68 -17.71 -9.13
C ILE A 59 -1.49 -18.14 -10.36
N ASP A 60 -2.56 -18.92 -10.14
CA ASP A 60 -3.51 -19.25 -11.18
C ASP A 60 -4.62 -18.21 -11.25
N ILE A 61 -4.84 -17.65 -12.44
CA ILE A 61 -5.86 -16.63 -12.71
C ILE A 61 -6.78 -17.13 -13.83
N LYS A 62 -8.10 -17.09 -13.60
CA LYS A 62 -9.14 -17.50 -14.56
C LYS A 62 -9.35 -16.44 -15.64
N ALA A 63 -8.31 -16.15 -16.40
CA ALA A 63 -8.32 -15.21 -17.52
C ALA A 63 -7.26 -15.61 -18.54
N SER A 64 -7.38 -15.09 -19.75
CA SER A 64 -6.37 -15.29 -20.78
C SER A 64 -5.09 -14.48 -20.50
N ARG A 65 -3.99 -14.92 -21.09
CA ARG A 65 -2.71 -14.20 -21.00
C ARG A 65 -2.82 -12.75 -21.49
N GLU A 66 -3.61 -12.54 -22.54
CA GLU A 66 -3.89 -11.21 -23.08
C GLU A 66 -4.51 -10.29 -22.05
N ARG A 67 -5.59 -10.75 -21.39
CA ARG A 67 -6.30 -9.94 -20.40
C ARG A 67 -5.42 -9.58 -19.22
N ILE A 68 -4.59 -10.52 -18.75
CA ILE A 68 -3.66 -10.29 -17.64
C ILE A 68 -2.55 -9.32 -18.06
N TYR A 69 -1.96 -9.53 -19.24
CA TYR A 69 -0.92 -8.67 -19.79
C TYR A 69 -1.42 -7.23 -19.95
N GLU A 70 -2.61 -7.05 -20.51
CA GLU A 70 -3.25 -5.74 -20.65
C GLU A 70 -3.52 -5.10 -19.30
N ALA A 71 -4.08 -5.83 -18.33
CA ALA A 71 -4.37 -5.30 -17.01
C ALA A 71 -3.10 -4.82 -16.28
N LEU A 72 -1.96 -5.47 -16.48
CA LEU A 72 -0.69 -5.10 -15.87
C LEU A 72 0.00 -3.89 -16.53
N LEU A 73 -0.27 -3.61 -17.81
CA LEU A 73 0.42 -2.57 -18.60
C LEU A 73 -0.47 -1.41 -19.04
N ASP A 74 -1.78 -1.54 -18.98
CA ASP A 74 -2.69 -0.44 -19.29
C ASP A 74 -2.99 0.39 -18.04
N SER A 75 -2.69 1.68 -18.09
CA SER A 75 -2.85 2.60 -16.94
C SER A 75 -4.26 2.61 -16.38
N LYS A 76 -5.27 2.54 -17.24
CA LYS A 76 -6.69 2.58 -16.83
C LYS A 76 -7.11 1.28 -16.15
N GLN A 77 -6.74 0.14 -16.74
CA GLN A 77 -7.05 -1.17 -16.17
C GLN A 77 -6.30 -1.38 -14.86
N PHE A 78 -5.01 -0.99 -14.81
CA PHE A 78 -4.23 -1.04 -13.58
C PHE A 78 -4.87 -0.21 -12.47
N ALA A 79 -5.25 1.02 -12.77
CA ALA A 79 -5.96 1.87 -11.81
C ALA A 79 -7.32 1.29 -11.40
N ALA A 80 -8.03 0.64 -12.34
CA ALA A 80 -9.33 0.05 -12.05
C ALA A 80 -9.23 -1.14 -11.09
N PHE A 81 -8.26 -2.04 -11.26
CA PHE A 81 -8.15 -3.18 -10.34
C PHE A 81 -7.47 -2.83 -9.00
N THR A 82 -6.55 -1.86 -8.98
CA THR A 82 -5.88 -1.47 -7.74
C THR A 82 -6.64 -0.43 -6.93
N GLY A 83 -7.57 0.29 -7.56
CA GLY A 83 -8.24 1.46 -6.98
C GLY A 83 -7.34 2.68 -6.84
N MET A 84 -6.15 2.69 -7.43
CA MET A 84 -5.16 3.75 -7.29
C MET A 84 -4.64 4.22 -8.65
N PRO A 85 -4.30 5.53 -8.81
CA PRO A 85 -3.81 6.06 -10.07
C PRO A 85 -2.56 5.33 -10.58
N ALA A 86 -2.47 5.18 -11.89
CA ALA A 86 -1.31 4.62 -12.58
C ALA A 86 -1.02 5.36 -13.88
N GLU A 87 0.25 5.49 -14.19
CA GLU A 87 0.80 5.99 -15.45
C GLU A 87 1.84 4.97 -15.93
N ILE A 88 1.57 4.27 -17.01
CA ILE A 88 2.41 3.17 -17.48
C ILE A 88 2.66 3.37 -18.98
N SER A 89 3.93 3.52 -19.36
CA SER A 89 4.34 3.41 -20.76
C SER A 89 4.28 1.94 -21.19
N ARG A 90 3.74 1.68 -22.37
CA ARG A 90 3.61 0.33 -22.93
C ARG A 90 4.81 -0.09 -23.81
N GLU A 91 5.93 0.58 -23.64
CA GLU A 91 7.15 0.36 -24.43
C GLU A 91 8.29 -0.17 -23.57
N ALA A 92 9.16 -1.00 -24.14
CA ALA A 92 10.42 -1.33 -23.49
C ALA A 92 11.27 -0.06 -23.32
N GLY A 93 11.89 0.11 -22.16
CA GLY A 93 12.56 1.34 -21.76
C GLY A 93 11.64 2.44 -21.22
N GLY A 94 10.33 2.32 -21.42
CA GLY A 94 9.34 3.29 -20.93
C GLY A 94 9.18 3.24 -19.42
N THR A 95 8.85 4.38 -18.82
CA THR A 95 8.68 4.52 -17.37
C THR A 95 7.27 4.17 -16.94
N PHE A 96 7.12 3.83 -15.66
CA PHE A 96 5.83 3.69 -15.02
C PHE A 96 5.83 4.31 -13.61
N ARG A 97 4.64 4.73 -13.19
CA ARG A 97 4.29 5.14 -11.84
C ARG A 97 2.96 4.48 -11.49
N THR A 98 2.94 3.64 -10.47
CA THR A 98 1.73 2.93 -10.05
C THR A 98 1.41 3.22 -8.59
N PHE A 99 0.18 2.90 -8.16
CA PHE A 99 -0.32 3.18 -6.81
C PHE A 99 -0.16 4.66 -6.41
N GLY A 100 -0.51 5.59 -7.33
CA GLY A 100 -0.36 7.01 -7.08
C GLY A 100 1.09 7.49 -6.98
N GLY A 101 2.06 6.69 -7.47
CA GLY A 101 3.49 7.00 -7.40
C GLY A 101 4.23 6.35 -6.23
N LEU A 102 3.56 5.50 -5.44
CA LEU A 102 4.23 4.69 -4.40
C LEU A 102 5.23 3.70 -5.01
N ILE A 103 4.98 3.25 -6.24
CA ILE A 103 5.89 2.41 -6.99
C ILE A 103 6.26 3.15 -8.28
N VAL A 104 7.54 3.20 -8.57
CA VAL A 104 8.09 3.79 -9.79
C VAL A 104 9.07 2.84 -10.44
N GLY A 105 9.21 2.95 -11.76
CA GLY A 105 10.13 2.08 -12.45
C GLY A 105 10.18 2.28 -13.95
N ARG A 106 10.74 1.26 -14.61
CA ARG A 106 10.90 1.21 -16.06
C ARG A 106 10.67 -0.21 -16.56
N ASN A 107 9.98 -0.36 -17.67
CA ASN A 107 9.89 -1.63 -18.37
C ASN A 107 11.24 -1.95 -18.99
N VAL A 108 11.82 -3.08 -18.61
CA VAL A 108 13.10 -3.54 -19.14
C VAL A 108 12.87 -4.39 -20.41
N GLU A 109 11.89 -5.29 -20.34
CA GLU A 109 11.51 -6.15 -21.45
C GLU A 109 9.99 -6.36 -21.46
N LEU A 110 9.43 -6.34 -22.65
CA LEU A 110 8.02 -6.65 -22.88
C LEU A 110 7.93 -7.66 -24.03
N VAL A 111 7.55 -8.90 -23.71
CA VAL A 111 7.19 -9.93 -24.69
C VAL A 111 5.68 -10.07 -24.66
N ALA A 112 5.03 -9.67 -25.74
CA ALA A 112 3.57 -9.55 -25.79
C ALA A 112 2.86 -10.84 -25.33
N LYS A 113 2.02 -10.72 -24.30
CA LYS A 113 1.20 -11.80 -23.72
C LYS A 113 1.99 -12.94 -23.06
N GLU A 114 3.30 -12.79 -22.90
CA GLU A 114 4.16 -13.84 -22.38
C GLU A 114 5.01 -13.40 -21.19
N ARG A 115 5.62 -12.22 -21.26
CA ARG A 115 6.56 -11.78 -20.23
C ARG A 115 6.62 -10.27 -20.09
N ILE A 116 6.71 -9.82 -18.85
CA ILE A 116 6.98 -8.44 -18.48
C ILE A 116 8.15 -8.44 -17.51
N VAL A 117 9.21 -7.69 -17.81
CA VAL A 117 10.33 -7.46 -16.88
C VAL A 117 10.43 -5.98 -16.58
N GLN A 118 10.53 -5.65 -15.31
CA GLN A 118 10.54 -4.27 -14.82
C GLN A 118 11.69 -4.04 -13.85
N ALA A 119 12.41 -2.94 -14.02
CA ALA A 119 13.17 -2.33 -12.92
C ALA A 119 12.17 -1.59 -12.04
N TRP A 120 12.07 -1.97 -10.76
CA TRP A 120 10.96 -1.64 -9.90
C TRP A 120 11.46 -1.10 -8.56
N ARG A 121 10.86 -0.03 -8.05
CA ARG A 121 11.26 0.62 -6.81
C ARG A 121 10.07 1.22 -6.07
N PRO A 122 9.84 0.87 -4.78
CA PRO A 122 9.04 1.69 -3.89
C PRO A 122 9.63 3.10 -3.77
N ALA A 123 8.80 4.10 -3.67
CA ALA A 123 9.23 5.50 -3.62
C ALA A 123 10.04 5.84 -2.35
N ASP A 124 9.87 5.05 -1.29
CA ASP A 124 10.56 5.17 0.00
C ASP A 124 11.95 4.51 0.05
N TRP A 125 12.32 3.74 -0.98
CA TRP A 125 13.70 3.26 -1.09
C TRP A 125 14.64 4.37 -1.53
N GLU A 126 15.92 4.23 -1.19
CA GLU A 126 16.96 5.17 -1.62
C GLU A 126 16.95 5.38 -3.13
N ALA A 127 17.29 6.60 -3.56
CA ALA A 127 17.37 6.94 -4.97
C ALA A 127 18.42 6.06 -5.67
N GLY A 128 18.05 5.44 -6.79
CA GLY A 128 18.93 4.54 -7.53
C GLY A 128 18.88 3.07 -7.11
N VAL A 129 18.24 2.73 -5.97
CA VAL A 129 18.05 1.35 -5.57
C VAL A 129 16.82 0.76 -6.28
N TYR A 130 17.02 -0.19 -7.16
CA TYR A 130 15.97 -0.88 -7.91
C TYR A 130 16.11 -2.39 -7.74
N SER A 131 14.97 -3.06 -7.72
CA SER A 131 14.85 -4.50 -7.87
C SER A 131 14.40 -4.86 -9.29
N LEU A 132 14.46 -6.13 -9.64
CA LEU A 132 13.89 -6.66 -10.87
C LEU A 132 12.66 -7.49 -10.56
N VAL A 133 11.57 -7.15 -11.23
CA VAL A 133 10.31 -7.90 -11.20
C VAL A 133 10.09 -8.51 -12.56
N LYS A 134 9.88 -9.82 -12.59
CA LYS A 134 9.54 -10.57 -13.82
C LYS A 134 8.19 -11.25 -13.62
N PHE A 135 7.29 -11.03 -14.56
CA PHE A 135 6.05 -11.80 -14.72
C PHE A 135 6.19 -12.70 -15.95
N GLU A 136 6.00 -14.00 -15.80
CA GLU A 136 5.80 -14.92 -16.90
C GLU A 136 4.34 -15.39 -16.91
N LEU A 137 3.72 -15.35 -18.09
CA LEU A 137 2.32 -15.71 -18.29
C LEU A 137 2.26 -17.03 -19.09
N LYS A 138 1.94 -18.13 -18.41
CA LYS A 138 1.85 -19.45 -19.03
C LYS A 138 0.39 -19.89 -19.16
N ALA A 139 -0.04 -20.22 -20.36
CA ALA A 139 -1.35 -20.81 -20.56
C ALA A 139 -1.44 -22.17 -19.84
N TRP A 140 -2.49 -22.34 -19.06
CA TRP A 140 -2.74 -23.58 -18.32
C TRP A 140 -4.25 -23.92 -18.37
N ASN A 141 -4.60 -24.85 -19.23
CA ASN A 141 -6.03 -25.15 -19.51
C ASN A 141 -6.79 -23.88 -19.93
N SER A 142 -7.90 -23.57 -19.26
CA SER A 142 -8.71 -22.35 -19.47
C SER A 142 -8.25 -21.16 -18.61
N GLN A 143 -7.08 -21.23 -17.99
CA GLN A 143 -6.52 -20.25 -17.05
C GLN A 143 -5.13 -19.82 -17.49
N THR A 144 -4.56 -18.87 -16.79
CA THR A 144 -3.16 -18.51 -16.93
C THR A 144 -2.46 -18.68 -15.58
N LYS A 145 -1.35 -19.39 -15.58
CA LYS A 145 -0.39 -19.39 -14.48
C LYS A 145 0.49 -18.17 -14.64
N VAL A 146 0.44 -17.25 -13.70
CA VAL A 146 1.36 -16.12 -13.57
C VAL A 146 2.48 -16.54 -12.63
N ILE A 147 3.71 -16.50 -13.13
CA ILE A 147 4.92 -16.73 -12.35
C ILE A 147 5.57 -15.40 -12.10
N LEU A 148 5.72 -15.04 -10.84
CA LEU A 148 6.40 -13.85 -10.38
C LEU A 148 7.76 -14.21 -9.81
N ASP A 149 8.81 -13.62 -10.35
CA ASP A 149 10.13 -13.56 -9.72
C ASP A 149 10.44 -12.10 -9.40
N HIS A 150 10.70 -11.81 -8.14
CA HIS A 150 11.12 -10.48 -7.68
C HIS A 150 12.49 -10.60 -7.01
N THR A 151 13.51 -9.97 -7.57
CA THR A 151 14.90 -10.17 -7.16
C THR A 151 15.62 -8.85 -6.91
N GLY A 152 16.64 -8.88 -6.04
CA GLY A 152 17.52 -7.74 -5.79
C GLY A 152 16.88 -6.62 -4.95
N PHE A 153 15.81 -6.89 -4.23
CA PHE A 153 15.29 -5.93 -3.25
C PHE A 153 16.16 -5.92 -1.98
N PRO A 154 16.21 -4.81 -1.23
CA PRO A 154 17.00 -4.72 0.00
C PRO A 154 16.55 -5.74 1.05
N GLU A 155 17.51 -6.23 1.85
CA GLU A 155 17.22 -7.08 3.00
C GLU A 155 16.15 -6.47 3.92
N GLY A 156 15.43 -7.31 4.62
CA GLY A 156 14.32 -6.91 5.49
C GLY A 156 12.98 -6.66 4.80
N ASN A 157 12.95 -6.59 3.45
CA ASN A 157 11.73 -6.31 2.70
C ASN A 157 10.91 -7.55 2.30
N PHE A 158 11.45 -8.76 2.47
CA PHE A 158 10.82 -9.98 1.97
C PHE A 158 9.34 -10.11 2.38
N ARG A 159 9.04 -10.09 3.69
CA ARG A 159 7.67 -10.28 4.18
C ARG A 159 6.71 -9.21 3.70
N HIS A 160 7.16 -7.96 3.68
CA HIS A 160 6.34 -6.85 3.22
C HIS A 160 6.02 -6.98 1.72
N LEU A 161 7.00 -7.34 0.91
CA LEU A 161 6.83 -7.54 -0.53
C LEU A 161 5.97 -8.76 -0.82
N ASP A 162 6.21 -9.89 -0.14
CA ASP A 162 5.45 -11.12 -0.32
C ASP A 162 3.96 -10.90 -0.03
N ALA A 163 3.62 -10.34 1.12
CA ALA A 163 2.25 -9.97 1.45
C ALA A 163 1.67 -8.91 0.50
N GLY A 164 2.48 -7.92 0.11
CA GLY A 164 2.09 -6.84 -0.79
C GLY A 164 1.67 -7.35 -2.16
N TRP A 165 2.34 -8.34 -2.72
CA TRP A 165 1.95 -8.96 -3.98
C TRP A 165 0.58 -9.61 -3.89
N TYR A 166 0.29 -10.34 -2.83
CA TYR A 166 -1.03 -10.94 -2.65
C TYR A 166 -2.13 -9.90 -2.49
N LEU A 167 -1.97 -8.98 -1.56
CA LEU A 167 -3.03 -8.05 -1.17
C LEU A 167 -3.27 -6.94 -2.20
N ARG A 168 -2.23 -6.49 -2.90
CA ARG A 168 -2.31 -5.31 -3.79
C ARG A 168 -2.35 -5.66 -5.27
N TYR A 169 -1.88 -6.86 -5.65
CA TYR A 169 -1.88 -7.32 -7.04
C TYR A 169 -2.82 -8.50 -7.26
N TRP A 170 -2.58 -9.65 -6.61
CA TRP A 170 -3.24 -10.89 -7.01
C TRP A 170 -4.71 -10.94 -6.64
N GLU A 171 -5.08 -10.58 -5.42
CA GLU A 171 -6.49 -10.55 -5.01
C GLU A 171 -7.31 -9.54 -5.83
N PRO A 172 -6.90 -8.27 -5.97
CA PRO A 172 -7.62 -7.31 -6.80
C PRO A 172 -7.67 -7.72 -8.28
N LEU A 173 -6.56 -8.23 -8.84
CA LEU A 173 -6.50 -8.63 -10.24
C LEU A 173 -7.42 -9.81 -10.54
N ARG A 174 -7.46 -10.83 -9.68
CA ARG A 174 -8.40 -11.95 -9.79
C ARG A 174 -9.84 -11.48 -9.79
N LYS A 175 -10.18 -10.57 -8.88
CA LYS A 175 -11.51 -9.99 -8.77
C LYS A 175 -11.91 -9.19 -10.01
N PHE A 176 -10.99 -8.44 -10.56
CA PHE A 176 -11.19 -7.61 -11.76
C PHE A 176 -11.37 -8.43 -13.02
N LEU A 177 -10.70 -9.57 -13.13
CA LEU A 177 -10.72 -10.43 -14.31
C LEU A 177 -11.76 -11.57 -14.25
N ALA A 178 -12.45 -11.74 -13.12
CA ALA A 178 -13.47 -12.75 -12.90
C ALA A 178 -14.68 -12.65 -13.85
#